data_6431d2165f67ff1e8b771fef64c3b244
#
_entry.id   6431d2165f67ff1e8b771fef64c3b244
#
_cell.length_a   1.000
_cell.length_b   1.000
_cell.length_c   1.000
_cell.angle_alpha   90.00
_cell.angle_beta   90.00
_cell.angle_gamma   90.00
#
_symmetry.space_group_name_H-M   'P 1'
#
loop_
_entity.id
_entity.type
_entity.pdbx_description
1 polymer ?
#
loop_
_entity_poly.entity_id
_entity_poly.type
_entity_poly.pdbx_seq_one_letter_code
_entity_poly.pdbx_strand_id
1 'polypeptide(L)'
;MAKNILIVDDAAFMRMMIKDILTKNGYNVVGEAENGAKAIEKYGELKPDLVLMDITMPEVDGIAALKKIKGSDPNALIIMCSAMGQQAM
;
A
#
# COMPACT_ATOMS: atom_id res chain seq x y z
N MET A 1 -8.18 1.76 18.74
CA MET A 1 -8.60 2.42 17.51
C MET A 1 -7.98 1.76 16.31
N ALA A 2 -8.76 1.57 15.27
CA ALA A 2 -8.27 0.93 14.07
C ALA A 2 -7.30 1.84 13.32
N LYS A 3 -6.21 1.24 12.80
CA LYS A 3 -5.30 1.96 11.94
C LYS A 3 -5.88 2.06 10.54
N ASN A 4 -5.68 3.20 9.90
CA ASN A 4 -6.13 3.43 8.53
C ASN A 4 -5.04 3.01 7.57
N ILE A 5 -5.36 2.11 6.67
CA ILE A 5 -4.39 1.51 5.77
C ILE A 5 -4.78 1.74 4.32
N LEU A 6 -3.80 2.12 3.51
CA LEU A 6 -3.92 2.21 2.06
C LEU A 6 -3.20 1.01 1.45
N ILE A 7 -3.89 0.28 0.59
CA ILE A 7 -3.31 -0.89 -0.08
C ILE A 7 -2.95 -0.51 -1.51
N VAL A 8 -1.70 -0.78 -1.90
CA VAL A 8 -1.21 -0.51 -3.25
C VAL A 8 -0.73 -1.81 -3.87
N ASP A 9 -1.42 -2.27 -4.91
CA ASP A 9 -1.11 -3.52 -5.59
C ASP A 9 -1.79 -3.45 -6.96
N ASP A 10 -1.10 -3.86 -8.01
CA ASP A 10 -1.65 -3.81 -9.36
C ASP A 10 -2.68 -4.91 -9.63
N ALA A 11 -2.73 -5.93 -8.80
CA ALA A 11 -3.68 -7.04 -8.94
C ALA A 11 -4.91 -6.83 -8.05
N ALA A 12 -6.08 -6.67 -8.66
CA ALA A 12 -7.30 -6.45 -7.90
C ALA A 12 -7.60 -7.60 -6.95
N PHE A 13 -7.30 -8.82 -7.37
CA PHE A 13 -7.52 -10.00 -6.55
C PHE A 13 -6.69 -9.94 -5.27
N MET A 14 -5.43 -9.54 -5.38
CA MET A 14 -4.56 -9.43 -4.21
C MET A 14 -5.02 -8.32 -3.27
N ARG A 15 -5.47 -7.19 -3.84
CA ARG A 15 -6.00 -6.10 -2.99
C ARG A 15 -7.20 -6.60 -2.20
N MET A 16 -8.07 -7.37 -2.84
CA MET A 16 -9.25 -7.91 -2.17
C MET A 16 -8.87 -8.85 -1.03
N MET A 17 -7.90 -9.72 -1.26
CA MET A 17 -7.44 -10.65 -0.24
C MET A 17 -6.82 -9.94 0.96
N ILE A 18 -5.97 -8.98 0.69
CA ILE A 18 -5.31 -8.21 1.74
C ILE A 18 -6.33 -7.42 2.54
N LYS A 19 -7.27 -6.79 1.84
CA LYS A 19 -8.34 -6.04 2.48
C LYS A 19 -9.14 -6.92 3.43
N ASP A 20 -9.48 -8.11 2.99
CA ASP A 20 -10.25 -9.04 3.80
C ASP A 20 -9.48 -9.45 5.07
N ILE A 21 -8.20 -9.77 4.91
CA ILE A 21 -7.35 -10.15 6.04
C ILE A 21 -7.23 -8.99 7.04
N LEU A 22 -6.98 -7.79 6.55
CA LEU A 22 -6.80 -6.64 7.43
C LEU A 22 -8.10 -6.29 8.16
N THR A 23 -9.22 -6.34 7.46
CA THR A 23 -10.51 -6.05 8.06
C THR A 23 -10.84 -7.04 9.18
N LYS A 24 -10.54 -8.31 8.95
CA LYS A 24 -10.77 -9.33 9.97
C LYS A 24 -9.90 -9.16 11.21
N ASN A 25 -8.79 -8.47 11.05
CA ASN A 25 -7.87 -8.24 12.16
C ASN A 25 -8.01 -6.84 12.78
N GLY A 26 -9.11 -6.16 12.49
CA GLY A 26 -9.41 -4.90 13.15
C GLY A 26 -8.81 -3.66 12.52
N TYR A 27 -8.19 -3.77 11.34
CA TYR A 27 -7.67 -2.62 10.62
C TYR A 27 -8.73 -2.04 9.71
N ASN A 28 -8.58 -0.76 9.39
CA ASN A 28 -9.51 -0.05 8.53
C ASN A 28 -8.83 0.25 7.19
N VAL A 29 -9.30 -0.39 6.14
CA VAL A 29 -8.76 -0.14 4.79
C VAL A 29 -9.51 1.05 4.21
N VAL A 30 -8.83 2.19 4.15
CA VAL A 30 -9.47 3.43 3.72
C VAL A 30 -9.40 3.65 2.21
N GLY A 31 -8.56 2.89 1.52
CA GLY A 31 -8.48 3.02 0.07
C GLY A 31 -7.57 1.99 -0.54
N GLU A 32 -7.60 1.93 -1.87
CA GLU A 32 -6.79 1.03 -2.66
C GLU A 32 -6.23 1.80 -3.84
N ALA A 33 -5.04 1.43 -4.27
CA ALA A 33 -4.43 2.02 -5.45
C ALA A 33 -3.84 0.90 -6.30
N GLU A 34 -3.96 1.03 -7.62
CA GLU A 34 -3.50 0.00 -8.54
C GLU A 34 -2.12 0.28 -9.13
N ASN A 35 -1.59 1.47 -8.87
CA ASN A 35 -0.26 1.83 -9.36
C ASN A 35 0.32 2.95 -8.50
N GLY A 36 1.56 3.33 -8.80
CA GLY A 36 2.26 4.34 -8.01
C GLY A 36 1.63 5.71 -8.08
N ALA A 37 1.15 6.12 -9.25
CA ALA A 37 0.52 7.43 -9.41
C ALA A 37 -0.74 7.52 -8.56
N LYS A 38 -1.54 6.47 -8.57
CA LYS A 38 -2.75 6.41 -7.73
C LYS A 38 -2.40 6.36 -6.26
N ALA A 39 -1.30 5.69 -5.91
CA ALA A 39 -0.85 5.63 -4.53
C ALA A 39 -0.51 7.02 -3.99
N ILE A 40 0.19 7.82 -4.78
CA ILE A 40 0.56 9.17 -4.40
C ILE A 40 -0.69 10.02 -4.20
N GLU A 41 -1.60 9.96 -5.15
CA GLU A 41 -2.85 10.70 -5.10
C GLU A 41 -3.68 10.32 -3.87
N LYS A 42 -3.86 9.03 -3.66
CA LYS A 42 -4.66 8.53 -2.53
C LYS A 42 -4.02 8.86 -1.20
N TYR A 43 -2.70 8.78 -1.11
CA TYR A 43 -2.02 9.14 0.12
C TYR A 43 -2.29 10.59 0.50
N GLY A 44 -2.23 11.49 -0.47
CA GLY A 44 -2.49 12.89 -0.23
C GLY A 44 -3.93 13.16 0.23
N GLU A 45 -4.88 12.42 -0.33
CA GLU A 45 -6.30 12.57 0.01
C GLU A 45 -6.65 11.95 1.35
N LEU A 46 -6.17 10.74 1.60
CA LEU A 46 -6.62 9.92 2.71
C LEU A 46 -5.73 10.00 3.94
N LYS A 47 -4.47 10.33 3.74
CA LYS A 47 -3.46 10.41 4.82
C LYS A 47 -3.54 9.20 5.75
N PRO A 48 -3.35 8.00 5.21
CA PRO A 48 -3.47 6.78 6.01
C PRO A 48 -2.34 6.67 7.02
N ASP A 49 -2.55 5.86 8.03
CA ASP A 49 -1.51 5.59 9.03
C ASP A 49 -0.41 4.72 8.46
N LEU A 50 -0.74 3.89 7.47
CA LEU A 50 0.19 2.92 6.90
C LEU A 50 -0.15 2.66 5.45
N VAL A 51 0.87 2.49 4.62
CA VAL A 51 0.71 2.08 3.22
C VAL A 51 1.32 0.69 3.06
N LEU A 52 0.55 -0.26 2.57
CA LEU A 52 1.07 -1.57 2.17
C LEU A 52 1.25 -1.55 0.67
N MET A 53 2.48 -1.61 0.22
CA MET A 53 2.82 -1.49 -1.19
C MET A 53 3.42 -2.79 -1.72
N ASP A 54 2.89 -3.28 -2.82
CA ASP A 54 3.38 -4.49 -3.44
C ASP A 54 4.71 -4.24 -4.16
N ILE A 55 5.72 -5.02 -3.82
CA ILE A 55 7.03 -4.90 -4.47
C ILE A 55 7.07 -5.59 -5.83
N THR A 56 6.04 -6.35 -6.17
CA THR A 56 5.98 -7.01 -7.49
C THR A 56 5.46 -6.09 -8.59
N MET A 57 5.00 -4.87 -8.24
CA MET A 57 4.69 -3.87 -9.24
C MET A 57 5.97 -3.47 -9.98
N PRO A 58 5.85 -2.88 -11.17
CA PRO A 58 7.04 -2.38 -11.86
C PRO A 58 7.88 -1.55 -10.90
N GLU A 59 9.16 -1.88 -10.80
CA GLU A 59 10.05 -1.30 -9.80
C GLU A 59 10.06 0.21 -9.81
N VAL A 60 10.09 0.79 -10.99
CA VAL A 60 10.12 2.25 -11.13
C VAL A 60 8.88 2.86 -10.49
N ASP A 61 7.73 2.23 -10.73
CA ASP A 61 6.47 2.73 -10.23
C ASP A 61 6.41 2.69 -8.69
N GLY A 62 6.77 1.55 -8.11
CA GLY A 62 6.73 1.38 -6.67
C GLY A 62 7.74 2.25 -5.94
N ILE A 63 8.98 2.27 -6.43
CA ILE A 63 10.04 3.06 -5.80
C ILE A 63 9.78 4.55 -5.97
N ALA A 64 9.30 4.96 -7.15
CA ALA A 64 8.97 6.36 -7.39
C ALA A 64 7.88 6.83 -6.43
N ALA A 65 6.86 6.00 -6.23
CA ALA A 65 5.78 6.33 -5.32
C ALA A 65 6.29 6.43 -3.88
N LEU A 66 7.13 5.49 -3.47
CA LEU A 66 7.72 5.50 -2.14
C LEU A 66 8.48 6.81 -1.89
N LYS A 67 9.34 7.19 -2.82
CA LYS A 67 10.13 8.42 -2.68
C LYS A 67 9.27 9.66 -2.65
N LYS A 68 8.23 9.69 -3.48
CA LYS A 68 7.33 10.84 -3.54
C LYS A 68 6.55 11.01 -2.25
N ILE A 69 6.01 9.91 -1.73
CA ILE A 69 5.25 9.94 -0.48
C ILE A 69 6.15 10.34 0.68
N LYS A 70 7.33 9.75 0.79
CA LYS A 70 8.28 10.07 1.85
C LYS A 70 8.78 11.50 1.74
N GLY A 71 8.91 12.01 0.53
CA GLY A 71 9.31 13.39 0.30
C GLY A 71 8.27 14.38 0.77
N SER A 72 6.99 14.04 0.62
CA SER A 72 5.89 14.88 1.08
C SER A 72 5.65 14.75 2.57
N ASP A 73 5.85 13.56 3.10
CA ASP A 73 5.61 13.26 4.51
C ASP A 73 6.69 12.32 5.02
N PRO A 74 7.76 12.85 5.60
CA PRO A 74 8.87 12.02 6.10
C PRO A 74 8.45 11.00 7.15
N ASN A 75 7.31 11.23 7.80
CA ASN A 75 6.81 10.32 8.83
C ASN A 75 5.91 9.22 8.26
N ALA A 76 5.73 9.18 6.95
CA ALA A 76 4.90 8.16 6.31
C ALA A 76 5.46 6.77 6.60
N LEU A 77 4.58 5.85 6.99
CA LEU A 77 4.95 4.46 7.21
C LEU A 77 4.53 3.67 6.00
N ILE A 78 5.50 3.08 5.32
CA ILE A 78 5.27 2.30 4.11
C ILE A 78 5.93 0.95 4.29
N ILE A 79 5.15 -0.11 4.15
CA ILE A 79 5.66 -1.47 4.20
C ILE A 79 5.59 -2.04 2.79
N MET A 80 6.75 -2.44 2.27
CA MET A 80 6.82 -3.12 0.99
C MET A 80 6.58 -4.60 1.23
N CYS A 81 5.65 -5.19 0.50
CA CYS A 81 5.36 -6.61 0.68
C CYS A 81 5.20 -7.28 -0.68
N SER A 82 5.37 -8.60 -0.70
CA SER A 82 5.25 -9.37 -1.92
C SER A 82 4.73 -10.75 -1.59
N ALA A 83 3.60 -11.11 -2.20
CA ALA A 83 3.07 -12.45 -2.05
C ALA A 83 4.02 -13.48 -2.66
N MET A 84 4.71 -13.09 -3.72
CA MET A 84 5.65 -13.98 -4.41
C MET A 84 6.93 -14.17 -3.59
N GLY A 85 7.39 -13.11 -2.96
CA GLY A 85 8.61 -13.15 -2.20
C GLY A 85 8.54 -14.09 -1.00
N GLN A 86 7.38 -14.20 -0.42
CA GLN A 86 7.20 -15.09 0.73
C GLN A 86 7.40 -16.55 0.37
N GLN A 87 7.06 -16.89 -0.84
CA GLN A 87 7.22 -18.28 -1.29
C GLN A 87 8.68 -18.64 -1.49
N ALA A 88 9.48 -17.66 -1.82
CA ALA A 88 10.90 -17.87 -2.04
C ALA A 88 11.64 -18.11 -0.73
N MET A 89 11.06 -17.70 0.34
CA MET A 89 11.66 -17.89 1.66
C MET A 89 11.50 -19.32 2.15
#